data_02c44789c4d0a8450f577a4a8ce40ae8
#
_entry.id   02c44789c4d0a8450f577a4a8ce40ae8
#
_cell.length_a   1.000
_cell.length_b   1.000
_cell.length_c   1.000
_cell.angle_alpha   90.00
_cell.angle_beta   90.00
_cell.angle_gamma   90.00
#
_symmetry.space_group_name_H-M   'P 1'
#
loop_
_entity.id
_entity.type
_entity.pdbx_description
1 polymer ?
#
loop_
_entity_poly.entity_id
_entity_poly.type
_entity_poly.pdbx_seq_one_letter_code
_entity_poly.pdbx_strand_id
1 'polypeptide(L)' 'NRKFFRPKDVEDIYSIKVSTLSKQRQGKYGLPYTVVGRSRNSNRGGVILYNIDEINEYLKKNKGH' A
#
# COMPACT_ATOMS: atom_id res chain seq x y z
N ASN A 1 6.96 10.62 13.64
CA ASN A 1 5.86 10.68 12.69
C ASN A 1 6.18 9.93 11.42
N ARG A 2 5.69 8.71 11.33
CA ARG A 2 5.91 7.88 10.17
C ARG A 2 4.95 8.25 9.06
N LYS A 3 5.48 8.37 7.87
CA LYS A 3 4.66 8.59 6.68
C LYS A 3 4.52 7.34 5.84
N PHE A 4 5.38 6.36 6.08
CA PHE A 4 5.37 5.12 5.30
C PHE A 4 4.99 3.96 6.19
N PHE A 5 4.11 3.11 5.69
CA PHE A 5 3.59 1.97 6.43
C PHE A 5 3.68 0.71 5.61
N ARG A 6 3.88 -0.41 6.30
CA ARG A 6 3.82 -1.72 5.68
C ARG A 6 2.35 -2.12 5.53
N PRO A 7 2.05 -3.11 4.69
CA PRO A 7 0.66 -3.55 4.54
C PRO A 7 -0.01 -3.90 5.86
N LYS A 8 0.73 -4.52 6.77
CA LYS A 8 0.18 -4.88 8.08
C LYS A 8 -0.24 -3.63 8.85
N ASP A 9 0.56 -2.58 8.76
CA ASP A 9 0.23 -1.33 9.43
C ASP A 9 -1.03 -0.71 8.83
N VAL A 10 -1.17 -0.79 7.51
CA VAL A 10 -2.35 -0.27 6.84
C VAL A 10 -3.59 -1.02 7.29
N GLU A 11 -3.46 -2.33 7.43
CA GLU A 11 -4.57 -3.13 7.96
C GLU A 11 -4.98 -2.66 9.34
N ASP A 12 -3.99 -2.43 10.21
CA ASP A 12 -4.25 -2.02 11.58
C ASP A 12 -4.90 -0.64 11.65
N ILE A 13 -4.46 0.27 10.79
CA ILE A 13 -4.94 1.65 10.85
C ILE A 13 -6.25 1.84 10.10
N TYR A 14 -6.36 1.24 8.93
CA TYR A 14 -7.50 1.48 8.04
C TYR A 14 -8.47 0.31 7.97
N SER A 15 -8.18 -0.77 8.64
CA SER A 15 -9.04 -1.97 8.66
C SER A 15 -9.19 -2.59 7.26
N ILE A 16 -8.16 -2.47 6.45
CA ILE A 16 -8.12 -3.09 5.13
C ILE A 16 -7.21 -4.29 5.21
N LYS A 17 -7.75 -5.46 4.96
CA LYS A 17 -7.00 -6.71 5.12
C LYS A 17 -5.79 -6.74 4.20
N VAL A 18 -4.70 -7.35 4.68
CA VAL A 18 -3.49 -7.51 3.89
C VAL A 18 -3.78 -8.25 2.58
N SER A 19 -4.64 -9.26 2.63
CA SER A 19 -5.00 -10.01 1.43
C SER A 19 -5.68 -9.10 0.40
N THR A 20 -6.52 -8.19 0.86
CA THR A 20 -7.18 -7.23 -0.02
C THR A 20 -6.15 -6.30 -0.66
N LEU A 21 -5.19 -5.82 0.14
CA LEU A 21 -4.15 -4.96 -0.38
C LEU A 21 -3.33 -5.68 -1.45
N SER A 22 -3.04 -6.95 -1.22
CA SER A 22 -2.30 -7.76 -2.19
C SER A 22 -3.05 -7.86 -3.51
N LYS A 23 -4.35 -8.12 -3.45
CA LYS A 23 -5.17 -8.20 -4.66
C LYS A 23 -5.20 -6.89 -5.41
N GLN A 24 -5.27 -5.79 -4.69
CA GLN A 24 -5.25 -4.47 -5.31
C GLN A 24 -3.95 -4.24 -6.06
N ARG A 25 -2.82 -4.61 -5.45
CA ARG A 25 -1.53 -4.46 -6.10
C ARG A 25 -1.42 -5.31 -7.35
N GLN A 26 -1.92 -6.54 -7.29
CA GLN A 26 -1.89 -7.43 -8.44
C GLN A 26 -2.75 -6.90 -9.60
N GLY A 27 -3.88 -6.31 -9.27
CA GLY A 27 -4.79 -5.77 -10.26
C GLY A 27 -4.48 -4.34 -10.66
N LYS A 28 -3.49 -3.74 -10.03
CA LYS A 28 -3.09 -2.36 -10.29
C LYS A 28 -4.22 -1.37 -10.05
N TYR A 29 -4.95 -1.60 -8.98
CA TYR A 29 -6.01 -0.69 -8.56
C TYR A 29 -5.94 -0.54 -7.04
N GLY A 30 -6.74 0.35 -6.51
CA GLY A 30 -6.80 0.58 -5.08
C GLY A 30 -5.74 1.55 -4.60
N LEU A 31 -5.25 1.33 -3.39
CA LEU A 31 -4.33 2.26 -2.75
C LEU A 31 -2.99 2.34 -3.47
N PRO A 32 -2.44 3.54 -3.61
CA PRO A 32 -1.11 3.69 -4.18
C PRO A 32 -0.05 3.12 -3.23
N TYR A 33 1.01 2.60 -3.81
CA TYR A 33 2.08 2.01 -3.02
C TYR A 33 3.42 2.20 -3.72
N THR A 34 4.51 1.96 -2.98
CA THR A 34 5.86 2.08 -3.47
C THR A 34 6.63 0.81 -3.14
N VAL A 35 7.43 0.34 -4.08
CA VAL A 35 8.31 -0.81 -3.85
C VAL A 35 9.72 -0.30 -3.65
N VAL A 36 10.33 -0.66 -2.54
CA VAL A 36 11.66 -0.17 -2.18
C VAL A 36 12.60 -1.35 -1.97
N GLY A 37 13.84 -1.21 -2.38
CA GLY A 37 14.87 -2.18 -2.10
C GLY A 37 14.87 -3.40 -3.00
N ARG A 38 14.25 -3.31 -4.15
CA ARG A 38 14.26 -4.44 -5.10
C ARG A 38 15.67 -4.61 -5.68
N SER A 39 16.18 -5.84 -5.60
CA SER A 39 17.47 -6.18 -6.13
C SER A 39 17.35 -6.76 -7.53
N ARG A 40 18.29 -6.42 -8.40
CA ARG A 40 18.33 -7.01 -9.73
C ARG A 40 18.54 -8.51 -9.71
N ASN A 41 19.32 -8.96 -8.74
CA ASN A 41 19.71 -10.36 -8.67
C ASN A 41 18.75 -11.19 -7.85
N SER A 42 17.68 -10.60 -7.38
CA SER A 42 16.71 -11.28 -6.54
C SER A 42 15.39 -11.40 -7.27
N ASN A 43 14.83 -12.59 -7.23
CA ASN A 43 13.47 -12.79 -7.74
C ASN A 43 12.43 -12.33 -6.74
N ARG A 44 12.87 -12.01 -5.54
CA ARG A 44 11.96 -11.55 -4.51
C ARG A 44 11.78 -10.05 -4.66
N GLY A 45 10.55 -9.61 -4.55
CA GLY A 45 10.27 -8.20 -4.59
C GLY A 45 10.86 -7.49 -3.38
N GLY A 46 10.92 -6.19 -3.46
CA GLY A 46 11.36 -5.39 -2.33
C GLY A 46 10.27 -5.24 -1.30
N VAL A 47 10.47 -4.27 -0.44
CA VAL A 47 9.50 -3.95 0.61
C VAL A 47 8.39 -3.10 0.02
N ILE A 48 7.16 -3.47 0.32
CA ILE A 48 5.99 -2.68 -0.09
C ILE A 48 5.74 -1.63 0.98
N LEU A 49 5.66 -0.38 0.56
CA LEU A 49 5.38 0.71 1.48
C LEU A 49 4.21 1.54 0.96
N TYR A 50 3.40 2.00 1.90
CA TYR A 50 2.28 2.89 1.62
C TYR A 50 2.55 4.24 2.26
N ASN A 51 2.39 5.31 1.49
CA ASN A 51 2.56 6.66 2.00
C ASN A 51 1.23 7.14 2.56
N ILE A 52 1.25 7.61 3.81
CA ILE A 52 0.00 8.02 4.49
C ILE A 52 -0.70 9.15 3.73
N ASP A 53 0.07 10.08 3.20
CA ASP A 53 -0.51 11.20 2.46
C ASP A 53 -1.20 10.72 1.19
N GLU A 54 -0.57 9.76 0.50
CA GLU A 54 -1.15 9.20 -0.72
C GLU A 54 -2.42 8.40 -0.43
N ILE A 55 -2.41 7.66 0.67
CA ILE A 55 -3.59 6.91 1.08
C ILE A 55 -4.76 7.87 1.35
N ASN A 56 -4.48 8.91 2.11
CA ASN A 56 -5.51 9.87 2.45
C ASN A 56 -6.06 10.59 1.22
N GLU A 57 -5.18 10.88 0.27
CA GLU A 57 -5.57 11.50 -0.97
C GLU A 57 -6.49 10.57 -1.77
N TYR A 58 -6.12 9.30 -1.83
CA TYR A 58 -6.91 8.31 -2.53
C TYR A 58 -8.29 8.15 -1.90
N LEU A 59 -8.34 8.05 -0.59
CA LEU A 59 -9.61 7.89 0.12
C LEU A 59 -10.50 9.11 -0.05
N LYS A 60 -9.89 10.28 -0.09
CA LYS A 60 -10.61 11.52 -0.29
C LYS A 60 -11.27 11.56 -1.67
N LYS A 61 -10.52 11.14 -2.70
CA LYS A 61 -11.04 11.12 -4.06
C LYS A 61 -12.09 10.05 -4.26
N ASN A 62 -11.98 8.95 -3.56
CA ASN A 62 -12.88 7.82 -3.70
C ASN A 62 -13.89 7.72 -2.57
N LYS A 63 -14.14 8.84 -1.96
CA LYS A 63 -15.13 8.91 -0.90
C LYS A 63 -16.48 8.49 -1.45
N GLY A 64 -17.13 7.57 -0.78
CA GLY A 64 -18.40 7.07 -1.21
C GLY A 64 -19.47 8.13 -1.22
N HIS A 65 -20.44 7.93 -2.06
CA HIS A 65 -21.56 8.87 -2.17
C HIS A 65 -22.78 8.18 -2.73
#